data_aba3ef758b55b44908e2c331d7be04f1
#
_entry.id   aba3ef758b55b44908e2c331d7be04f1
#
_cell.length_a   1.000
_cell.length_b   1.000
_cell.length_c   1.000
_cell.angle_alpha   90.00
_cell.angle_beta   90.00
_cell.angle_gamma   90.00
#
_symmetry.space_group_name_H-M   'P 1'
#
loop_
_entity.id
_entity.type
_entity.pdbx_description
1 polymer ?
#
loop_
_entity_poly.entity_id
_entity_poly.type
_entity_poly.pdbx_seq_one_letter_code
_entity_poly.pdbx_strand_id
1 'polypeptide(L)'
;MKIVWAILLTVGITVAAPSARKIEPFLLKYCVDCHDTETSEGDLNFQTLDRKITDENVDHWRRVFDQLDRVGMPPSNKKQPSPAERSEAVATLLNSLVVHLDAKSKSQTILRRLNRLEYRRTIGDLL
;
A
#
# COMPACT_ATOMS: atom_id res chain seq x y z
N MET A 1 23.48 17.46 -51.29
CA MET A 1 23.01 16.38 -50.42
C MET A 1 22.91 16.89 -49.00
N LYS A 2 21.69 17.14 -48.49
CA LYS A 2 21.46 17.59 -47.11
C LYS A 2 20.99 16.40 -46.30
N ILE A 3 21.82 15.91 -45.36
CA ILE A 3 21.50 14.80 -44.49
C ILE A 3 20.73 15.40 -43.32
N VAL A 4 19.42 15.10 -43.24
CA VAL A 4 18.55 15.49 -42.09
C VAL A 4 18.71 14.41 -41.03
N TRP A 5 19.37 14.75 -39.93
CA TRP A 5 19.44 13.90 -38.74
C TRP A 5 18.10 13.99 -38.00
N ALA A 6 17.31 12.94 -38.04
CA ALA A 6 16.11 12.80 -37.24
C ALA A 6 16.52 12.38 -35.82
N ILE A 7 16.41 13.33 -34.88
CA ILE A 7 16.59 13.05 -33.44
C ILE A 7 15.32 12.35 -32.96
N LEU A 8 15.40 11.04 -32.72
CA LEU A 8 14.37 10.24 -32.05
C LEU A 8 14.40 10.58 -30.54
N LEU A 9 13.47 11.43 -30.11
CA LEU A 9 13.19 11.67 -28.69
C LEU A 9 12.49 10.42 -28.12
N THR A 10 13.24 9.55 -27.43
CA THR A 10 12.67 8.47 -26.63
C THR A 10 12.09 9.04 -25.35
N VAL A 11 10.78 9.19 -25.31
CA VAL A 11 10.06 9.53 -24.07
C VAL A 11 10.13 8.30 -23.15
N GLY A 12 11.05 8.32 -22.19
CA GLY A 12 11.13 7.33 -21.13
C GLY A 12 9.92 7.44 -20.21
N ILE A 13 9.04 6.44 -20.22
CA ILE A 13 7.94 6.32 -19.26
C ILE A 13 8.56 5.90 -17.92
N THR A 14 8.77 6.86 -17.02
CA THR A 14 9.16 6.57 -15.64
C THR A 14 7.94 6.05 -14.88
N VAL A 15 7.86 4.76 -14.65
CA VAL A 15 6.87 4.16 -13.74
C VAL A 15 7.28 4.56 -12.32
N ALA A 16 6.46 5.39 -11.67
CA ALA A 16 6.69 5.77 -10.28
C ALA A 16 6.59 4.52 -9.38
N ALA A 17 7.56 4.35 -8.48
CA ALA A 17 7.53 3.27 -7.50
C ALA A 17 6.31 3.42 -6.57
N PRO A 18 5.72 2.29 -6.11
CA PRO A 18 4.62 2.32 -5.15
C PRO A 18 5.04 3.06 -3.88
N SER A 19 4.26 4.05 -3.48
CA SER A 19 4.62 4.89 -2.35
C SER A 19 3.39 5.41 -1.62
N ALA A 20 3.41 5.30 -0.31
CA ALA A 20 2.40 5.86 0.58
C ALA A 20 2.61 7.37 0.87
N ARG A 21 3.45 8.07 0.13
CA ARG A 21 3.72 9.51 0.37
C ARG A 21 2.46 10.39 0.34
N LYS A 22 1.49 10.04 -0.50
CA LYS A 22 0.24 10.82 -0.61
C LYS A 22 -0.59 10.79 0.67
N ILE A 23 -0.39 9.81 1.56
CA ILE A 23 -1.08 9.74 2.85
C ILE A 23 -0.38 10.56 3.95
N GLU A 24 0.81 11.10 3.70
CA GLU A 24 1.61 11.83 4.70
C GLU A 24 0.83 12.89 5.48
N PRO A 25 0.04 13.79 4.85
CA PRO A 25 -0.72 14.79 5.59
C PRO A 25 -1.76 14.17 6.54
N PHE A 26 -2.34 13.03 6.16
CA PHE A 26 -3.27 12.29 6.98
C PHE A 26 -2.57 11.68 8.21
N LEU A 27 -1.41 11.04 8.01
CA LEU A 27 -0.61 10.43 9.08
C LEU A 27 -0.18 11.48 10.11
N LEU A 28 0.34 12.61 9.65
CA LEU A 28 0.75 13.73 10.52
C LEU A 28 -0.41 14.28 11.34
N LYS A 29 -1.61 14.30 10.79
CA LYS A 29 -2.80 14.90 11.44
C LYS A 29 -3.48 13.97 12.45
N TYR A 30 -3.39 12.65 12.25
CA TYR A 30 -4.23 11.69 12.96
C TYR A 30 -3.47 10.53 13.63
N CYS A 31 -2.21 10.30 13.30
CA CYS A 31 -1.51 9.07 13.68
C CYS A 31 -0.22 9.31 14.47
N VAL A 32 0.57 10.32 14.09
CA VAL A 32 1.93 10.53 14.62
C VAL A 32 1.96 10.75 16.12
N ASP A 33 0.95 11.42 16.71
CA ASP A 33 0.92 11.69 18.17
C ASP A 33 1.01 10.43 19.06
N CYS A 34 0.62 9.26 18.54
CA CYS A 34 0.68 7.99 19.26
C CYS A 34 1.68 7.00 18.64
N HIS A 35 2.08 7.23 17.40
CA HIS A 35 2.97 6.37 16.64
C HIS A 35 4.24 7.12 16.22
N ASP A 36 4.90 7.71 17.19
CA ASP A 36 6.17 8.42 17.05
C ASP A 36 7.35 7.65 17.69
N THR A 37 8.51 8.28 17.82
CA THR A 37 9.71 7.69 18.43
C THR A 37 9.61 7.47 19.93
N GLU A 38 8.73 8.20 20.63
CA GLU A 38 8.63 8.13 22.10
C GLU A 38 7.60 7.09 22.53
N THR A 39 6.47 7.03 21.84
CA THR A 39 5.34 6.17 22.20
C THR A 39 5.29 4.87 21.39
N SER A 40 5.58 4.89 20.10
CA SER A 40 5.61 3.72 19.19
C SER A 40 4.54 2.66 19.43
N GLU A 41 3.29 3.09 19.68
CA GLU A 41 2.21 2.17 20.04
C GLU A 41 2.01 1.10 18.93
N GLY A 42 1.89 -0.16 19.36
CA GLY A 42 1.73 -1.30 18.45
C GLY A 42 2.92 -1.58 17.55
N ASP A 43 4.13 -1.23 18.00
CA ASP A 43 5.39 -1.39 17.25
C ASP A 43 5.36 -0.65 15.90
N LEU A 44 4.64 0.47 15.84
CA LEU A 44 4.51 1.28 14.64
C LEU A 44 5.00 2.70 14.92
N ASN A 45 5.97 3.15 14.14
CA ASN A 45 6.52 4.50 14.22
C ASN A 45 6.49 5.15 12.82
N PHE A 46 5.60 6.13 12.66
CA PHE A 46 5.46 6.83 11.37
C PHE A 46 6.58 7.83 11.08
N GLN A 47 7.41 8.18 12.04
CA GLN A 47 8.55 9.08 11.78
C GLN A 47 9.70 8.33 11.11
N THR A 48 9.85 7.02 11.38
CA THR A 48 10.92 6.18 10.83
C THR A 48 10.46 5.24 9.73
N LEU A 49 9.15 4.95 9.65
CA LEU A 49 8.60 4.05 8.61
C LEU A 49 8.75 4.67 7.22
N ASP A 50 9.51 4.01 6.35
CA ASP A 50 9.67 4.46 4.97
C ASP A 50 8.32 4.45 4.23
N ARG A 51 8.06 5.54 3.50
CA ARG A 51 6.85 5.71 2.67
C ARG A 51 6.91 4.91 1.37
N LYS A 52 8.09 4.44 0.98
CA LYS A 52 8.22 3.46 -0.10
C LYS A 52 7.83 2.09 0.44
N ILE A 53 6.85 1.45 -0.19
CA ILE A 53 6.43 0.10 0.18
C ILE A 53 7.45 -0.89 -0.36
N THR A 54 8.02 -1.70 0.53
CA THR A 54 9.01 -2.75 0.25
C THR A 54 8.57 -4.05 0.89
N ASP A 55 9.25 -5.16 0.58
CA ASP A 55 8.96 -6.46 1.20
C ASP A 55 9.17 -6.46 2.73
N GLU A 56 10.06 -5.60 3.22
CA GLU A 56 10.38 -5.48 4.65
C GLU A 56 9.30 -4.71 5.42
N ASN A 57 8.60 -3.77 4.77
CA ASN A 57 7.63 -2.90 5.46
C ASN A 57 6.19 -3.08 5.01
N VAL A 58 5.91 -3.92 4.01
CA VAL A 58 4.57 -4.12 3.46
C VAL A 58 3.56 -4.57 4.52
N ASP A 59 3.97 -5.39 5.48
CA ASP A 59 3.07 -5.85 6.54
C ASP A 59 2.71 -4.74 7.53
N HIS A 60 3.58 -3.77 7.77
CA HIS A 60 3.22 -2.56 8.52
C HIS A 60 2.15 -1.75 7.78
N TRP A 61 2.33 -1.53 6.47
CA TRP A 61 1.36 -0.80 5.65
C TRP A 61 0.03 -1.53 5.50
N ARG A 62 0.02 -2.87 5.46
CA ARG A 62 -1.21 -3.68 5.48
C ARG A 62 -1.96 -3.51 6.80
N ARG A 63 -1.27 -3.56 7.95
CA ARG A 63 -1.90 -3.30 9.25
C ARG A 63 -2.49 -1.91 9.34
N VAL A 64 -1.80 -0.89 8.81
CA VAL A 64 -2.32 0.49 8.74
C VAL A 64 -3.61 0.54 7.90
N PHE A 65 -3.60 -0.07 6.73
CA PHE A 65 -4.77 -0.18 5.87
C PHE A 65 -5.94 -0.85 6.59
N ASP A 66 -5.72 -2.02 7.17
CA ASP A 66 -6.76 -2.79 7.88
C ASP A 66 -7.38 -2.01 9.04
N GLN A 67 -6.58 -1.26 9.79
CA GLN A 67 -7.07 -0.45 10.90
C GLN A 67 -7.89 0.76 10.43
N LEU A 68 -7.50 1.39 9.33
CA LEU A 68 -8.24 2.51 8.74
C LEU A 68 -9.56 2.05 8.12
N ASP A 69 -9.55 0.92 7.40
CA ASP A 69 -10.72 0.34 6.72
C ASP A 69 -11.78 -0.12 7.74
N ARG A 70 -11.36 -0.77 8.82
CA ARG A 70 -12.26 -1.22 9.91
C ARG A 70 -12.65 -0.12 10.90
N VAL A 71 -12.23 1.12 10.67
CA VAL A 71 -12.47 2.25 11.60
C VAL A 71 -11.89 1.99 13.00
N GLY A 72 -10.86 1.13 13.11
CA GLY A 72 -10.18 0.81 14.36
C GLY A 72 -9.21 1.90 14.83
N MET A 73 -8.71 2.71 13.87
CA MET A 73 -7.82 3.84 14.16
C MET A 73 -8.28 5.11 13.41
N PRO A 74 -8.09 6.29 14.02
CA PRO A 74 -7.71 6.56 15.41
C PRO A 74 -8.73 6.01 16.42
N PRO A 75 -8.34 5.77 17.69
CA PRO A 75 -9.27 5.39 18.75
C PRO A 75 -10.39 6.42 18.92
N SER A 76 -11.59 5.98 19.34
CA SER A 76 -12.80 6.81 19.38
C SER A 76 -12.69 8.05 20.28
N ASN A 77 -11.78 8.03 21.26
CA ASN A 77 -11.48 9.15 22.16
C ASN A 77 -10.47 10.16 21.60
N LYS A 78 -10.00 9.96 20.38
CA LYS A 78 -9.07 10.86 19.68
C LYS A 78 -9.77 11.56 18.52
N LYS A 79 -9.10 12.58 17.97
CA LYS A 79 -9.58 13.29 16.79
C LYS A 79 -9.84 12.34 15.63
N GLN A 80 -11.07 12.35 15.13
CA GLN A 80 -11.47 11.48 14.02
C GLN A 80 -11.33 12.19 12.66
N PRO A 81 -10.87 11.48 11.63
CA PRO A 81 -10.97 11.99 10.25
C PRO A 81 -12.43 12.01 9.79
N SER A 82 -12.73 12.92 8.89
CA SER A 82 -14.02 12.87 8.18
C SER A 82 -14.14 11.58 7.35
N PRO A 83 -15.37 11.14 7.02
CA PRO A 83 -15.54 9.97 6.14
C PRO A 83 -14.81 10.09 4.82
N ALA A 84 -14.78 11.30 4.24
CA ALA A 84 -14.05 11.57 2.98
C ALA A 84 -12.54 11.43 3.14
N GLU A 85 -11.94 12.04 4.18
CA GLU A 85 -10.50 11.92 4.45
C GLU A 85 -10.09 10.46 4.70
N ARG A 86 -10.91 9.70 5.43
CA ARG A 86 -10.66 8.29 5.69
C ARG A 86 -10.70 7.47 4.40
N SER A 87 -11.75 7.67 3.60
CA SER A 87 -11.93 6.97 2.33
C SER A 87 -10.78 7.24 1.35
N GLU A 88 -10.30 8.47 1.27
CA GLU A 88 -9.16 8.85 0.44
C GLU A 88 -7.86 8.18 0.93
N ALA A 89 -7.63 8.16 2.25
CA ALA A 89 -6.47 7.50 2.85
C ALA A 89 -6.48 5.99 2.57
N VAL A 90 -7.62 5.33 2.76
CA VAL A 90 -7.81 3.90 2.49
C VAL A 90 -7.56 3.59 1.00
N ALA A 91 -8.16 4.37 0.08
CA ALA A 91 -7.98 4.19 -1.36
C ALA A 91 -6.51 4.40 -1.78
N THR A 92 -5.83 5.38 -1.20
CA THR A 92 -4.41 5.66 -1.46
C THR A 92 -3.52 4.49 -1.03
N LEU A 93 -3.74 3.95 0.17
CA LEU A 93 -3.00 2.80 0.68
C LEU A 93 -3.28 1.54 -0.14
N LEU A 94 -4.55 1.26 -0.42
CA LEU A 94 -4.94 0.12 -1.25
C LEU A 94 -4.24 0.13 -2.60
N ASN A 95 -4.29 1.26 -3.29
CA ASN A 95 -3.62 1.40 -4.58
C ASN A 95 -2.10 1.18 -4.48
N SER A 96 -1.47 1.74 -3.43
CA SER A 96 -0.02 1.58 -3.23
C SER A 96 0.37 0.14 -2.93
N LEU A 97 -0.42 -0.57 -2.12
CA LEU A 97 -0.22 -1.99 -1.80
C LEU A 97 -0.44 -2.89 -3.02
N VAL A 98 -1.50 -2.65 -3.79
CA VAL A 98 -1.79 -3.40 -5.02
C VAL A 98 -0.66 -3.26 -6.03
N VAL A 99 -0.18 -2.04 -6.28
CA VAL A 99 0.94 -1.80 -7.21
C VAL A 99 2.21 -2.55 -6.76
N HIS A 100 2.50 -2.58 -5.45
CA HIS A 100 3.64 -3.34 -4.92
C HIS A 100 3.46 -4.85 -5.13
N LEU A 101 2.29 -5.39 -4.80
CA LEU A 101 1.99 -6.82 -4.92
C LEU A 101 1.95 -7.29 -6.38
N ASP A 102 1.40 -6.48 -7.28
CA ASP A 102 1.37 -6.78 -8.72
C ASP A 102 2.78 -6.82 -9.33
N ALA A 103 3.65 -5.91 -8.92
CA ALA A 103 5.05 -5.91 -9.35
C ALA A 103 5.75 -7.21 -8.92
N LYS A 104 5.48 -7.69 -7.71
CA LYS A 104 6.01 -8.94 -7.17
C LYS A 104 5.40 -10.17 -7.86
N SER A 105 4.09 -10.17 -8.10
CA SER A 105 3.37 -11.26 -8.75
C SER A 105 3.88 -11.52 -10.18
N LYS A 106 4.15 -10.48 -10.94
CA LYS A 106 4.73 -10.59 -12.29
C LYS A 106 6.13 -11.21 -12.29
N SER A 107 6.85 -11.08 -11.17
CA SER A 107 8.18 -11.68 -10.97
C SER A 107 8.12 -13.15 -10.53
N GLN A 108 7.00 -13.62 -9.98
CA GLN A 108 6.85 -14.94 -9.37
C GLN A 108 5.55 -15.65 -9.76
N THR A 109 5.15 -15.63 -11.03
CA THR A 109 3.99 -16.41 -11.47
C THR A 109 4.34 -17.90 -11.47
N ILE A 110 4.34 -18.51 -10.29
CA ILE A 110 4.30 -19.96 -10.15
C ILE A 110 2.83 -20.36 -10.25
N LEU A 111 2.39 -20.78 -11.42
CA LEU A 111 1.11 -21.47 -11.58
C LEU A 111 1.18 -22.81 -10.83
N ARG A 112 0.81 -22.77 -9.55
CA ARG A 112 0.69 -23.98 -8.74
C ARG A 112 -0.64 -24.67 -9.07
N ARG A 113 -0.57 -25.91 -9.51
CA ARG A 113 -1.75 -26.75 -9.64
C ARG A 113 -2.38 -26.95 -8.27
N LEU A 114 -3.66 -26.64 -8.12
CA LEU A 114 -4.42 -26.97 -6.92
C LEU A 114 -4.34 -28.49 -6.70
N ASN A 115 -4.06 -28.91 -5.48
CA ASN A 115 -4.17 -30.32 -5.15
C ASN A 115 -5.67 -30.70 -5.04
N ARG A 116 -5.95 -32.02 -5.02
CA ARG A 116 -7.33 -32.54 -5.04
C ARG A 116 -8.16 -32.04 -3.85
N LEU A 117 -7.55 -31.84 -2.69
CA LEU A 117 -8.22 -31.37 -1.48
C LEU A 117 -8.55 -29.88 -1.58
N GLU A 118 -7.61 -29.08 -2.05
CA GLU A 118 -7.81 -27.64 -2.26
C GLU A 118 -8.92 -27.39 -3.29
N TYR A 119 -8.89 -28.12 -4.40
CA TYR A 119 -9.94 -28.04 -5.42
C TYR A 119 -11.33 -28.37 -4.84
N ARG A 120 -11.45 -29.47 -4.06
CA ARG A 120 -12.73 -29.88 -3.45
C ARG A 120 -13.24 -28.84 -2.44
N ARG A 121 -12.36 -28.23 -1.65
CA ARG A 121 -12.73 -27.17 -0.70
C ARG A 121 -13.20 -25.92 -1.44
N THR A 122 -12.47 -25.48 -2.45
CA THR A 122 -12.85 -24.30 -3.25
C THR A 122 -14.22 -24.48 -3.91
N ILE A 123 -14.52 -25.68 -4.44
CA ILE A 123 -15.84 -25.95 -5.03
C ILE A 123 -16.92 -26.04 -3.95
N GLY A 124 -16.63 -26.63 -2.78
CA GLY A 124 -17.58 -26.71 -1.66
C GLY A 124 -17.91 -25.34 -1.05
N ASP A 125 -17.00 -24.40 -1.09
CA ASP A 125 -17.21 -23.02 -0.59
C ASP A 125 -17.97 -22.12 -1.59
N LEU A 126 -18.08 -22.55 -2.86
CA LEU A 126 -18.76 -21.81 -3.93
C LEU A 126 -20.19 -22.27 -4.21
N LEU A 127 -20.60 -23.43 -3.69
CA LEU A 127 -21.91 -24.06 -3.90
C LEU A 127 -22.72 -24.17 -2.61
#